data_d03437cb08efc9fe55ef5aed1ad4c991
#
_entry.id   d03437cb08efc9fe55ef5aed1ad4c991
#
_cell.length_a   1.000
_cell.length_b   1.000
_cell.length_c   1.000
_cell.angle_alpha   90.00
_cell.angle_beta   90.00
_cell.angle_gamma   90.00
#
_symmetry.space_group_name_H-M   'P 1'
#
loop_
_entity.id
_entity.type
_entity.pdbx_description
1 polymer ?
#
loop_
_entity_poly.entity_id
_entity_poly.type
_entity_poly.pdbx_seq_one_letter_code
_entity_poly.pdbx_strand_id
1 'polypeptide(L)'
;MPVLVITGTGTEIGKTMVTAAVAAAALAAGHSVAVLKPAQTGVRPDERGDADEVARLAGPVTARELARYPDPLAPATAARRSSLPPVRPHDVAEAAAKLATDHDLVLVEGAGGLLVRFDPEGGTLADAAALLDAPVLLVAPAALGTLNATELTARELRRRELELTGVVIGSWPASPDLATRCNVTDLPEVAGADLLGALPQGTGSLPPTDFRTRAPGWLAPRLWGTWGAEVFRGREGAG
;
A
#
# COMPACT_ATOMS: atom_id res chain seq x y z
N MET A 1 -2.64 1.55 16.72
CA MET A 1 -2.27 0.16 16.44
C MET A 1 -0.94 0.11 15.73
N PRO A 2 -0.05 -0.81 16.08
CA PRO A 2 1.28 -0.82 15.46
C PRO A 2 1.32 -1.43 14.05
N VAL A 3 0.21 -2.03 13.54
CA VAL A 3 0.18 -2.66 12.21
C VAL A 3 -0.82 -1.96 11.31
N LEU A 4 -0.41 -1.62 10.08
CA LEU A 4 -1.26 -1.12 8.99
C LEU A 4 -1.01 -1.98 7.75
N VAL A 5 -2.07 -2.61 7.23
CA VAL A 5 -2.00 -3.40 6.01
C VAL A 5 -2.24 -2.49 4.80
N ILE A 6 -1.34 -2.53 3.82
CA ILE A 6 -1.44 -1.75 2.58
C ILE A 6 -1.80 -2.69 1.44
N THR A 7 -3.00 -2.53 0.91
CA THR A 7 -3.49 -3.25 -0.26
C THR A 7 -3.71 -2.32 -1.44
N GLY A 8 -4.10 -2.87 -2.56
CA GLY A 8 -4.48 -2.09 -3.74
C GLY A 8 -5.63 -2.72 -4.50
N THR A 9 -6.21 -1.96 -5.42
CA THR A 9 -7.21 -2.49 -6.36
C THR A 9 -6.57 -3.29 -7.51
N GLY A 10 -5.23 -3.32 -7.60
CA GLY A 10 -4.50 -4.02 -8.67
C GLY A 10 -2.97 -3.96 -8.49
N THR A 11 -2.28 -4.28 -9.57
CA THR A 11 -0.81 -4.26 -9.66
C THR A 11 -0.35 -2.95 -10.31
N GLU A 12 0.88 -2.48 -10.00
CA GLU A 12 1.52 -1.28 -10.57
C GLU A 12 0.74 0.04 -10.35
N ILE A 13 -0.08 0.10 -9.31
CA ILE A 13 -0.89 1.28 -8.97
C ILE A 13 -0.25 2.19 -7.92
N GLY A 14 1.03 1.94 -7.55
CA GLY A 14 1.78 2.79 -6.63
C GLY A 14 1.79 2.35 -5.17
N LYS A 15 1.45 1.08 -4.83
CA LYS A 15 1.48 0.60 -3.43
C LYS A 15 2.82 0.88 -2.75
N THR A 16 3.92 0.48 -3.37
CA THR A 16 5.27 0.63 -2.83
C THR A 16 5.63 2.10 -2.59
N MET A 17 5.17 3.00 -3.47
CA MET A 17 5.37 4.44 -3.28
C MET A 17 4.52 4.98 -2.12
N VAL A 18 3.29 4.51 -1.96
CA VAL A 18 2.43 4.87 -0.82
C VAL A 18 3.02 4.31 0.48
N THR A 19 3.49 3.06 0.50
CA THR A 19 4.18 2.47 1.65
C THR A 19 5.39 3.29 2.05
N ALA A 20 6.22 3.69 1.07
CA ALA A 20 7.39 4.54 1.31
C ALA A 20 7.00 5.93 1.83
N ALA A 21 5.94 6.53 1.30
CA ALA A 21 5.48 7.85 1.75
C ALA A 21 4.94 7.81 3.19
N VAL A 22 4.14 6.78 3.53
CA VAL A 22 3.64 6.57 4.90
C VAL A 22 4.80 6.33 5.87
N ALA A 23 5.77 5.48 5.48
CA ALA A 23 6.97 5.22 6.28
C ALA A 23 7.79 6.50 6.51
N ALA A 24 8.02 7.30 5.45
CA ALA A 24 8.76 8.57 5.56
C ALA A 24 8.05 9.59 6.47
N ALA A 25 6.72 9.70 6.35
CA ALA A 25 5.94 10.60 7.19
C ALA A 25 5.94 10.16 8.67
N ALA A 26 5.80 8.87 8.93
CA ALA A 26 5.86 8.31 10.29
C ALA A 26 7.25 8.49 10.92
N LEU A 27 8.34 8.23 10.16
CA LEU A 27 9.72 8.49 10.62
C LEU A 27 9.94 9.97 10.94
N ALA A 28 9.42 10.89 10.10
CA ALA A 28 9.51 12.32 10.33
C ALA A 28 8.73 12.76 11.59
N ALA A 29 7.68 12.03 11.96
CA ALA A 29 6.94 12.21 13.21
C ALA A 29 7.60 11.54 14.43
N GLY A 30 8.76 10.88 14.26
CA GLY A 30 9.54 10.28 15.34
C GLY A 30 9.21 8.82 15.65
N HIS A 31 8.42 8.15 14.80
CA HIS A 31 8.11 6.73 14.98
C HIS A 31 9.20 5.81 14.40
N SER A 32 9.42 4.68 15.06
CA SER A 32 10.17 3.57 14.49
C SER A 32 9.28 2.75 13.55
N VAL A 33 9.80 2.41 12.35
CA VAL A 33 8.98 1.80 11.29
C VAL A 33 9.62 0.50 10.78
N ALA A 34 8.79 -0.55 10.66
CA ALA A 34 9.12 -1.75 9.91
C ALA A 34 8.21 -1.89 8.68
N VAL A 35 8.76 -2.50 7.62
CA VAL A 35 8.04 -2.82 6.39
C VAL A 35 8.15 -4.31 6.14
N LEU A 36 7.02 -4.98 6.03
CA LEU A 36 6.92 -6.40 5.71
C LEU A 36 6.29 -6.58 4.33
N LYS A 37 7.04 -7.20 3.42
CA LYS A 37 6.53 -7.68 2.13
C LYS A 37 6.33 -9.20 2.24
N PRO A 38 5.09 -9.72 2.36
CA PRO A 38 4.85 -11.14 2.50
C PRO A 38 5.43 -11.96 1.35
N ALA A 39 5.19 -11.52 0.12
CA ALA A 39 5.69 -12.17 -1.07
C ALA A 39 6.18 -11.14 -2.09
N GLN A 40 7.46 -11.18 -2.43
CA GLN A 40 8.04 -10.46 -3.55
C GLN A 40 8.00 -11.36 -4.78
N THR A 41 7.45 -10.89 -5.89
CA THR A 41 7.35 -11.64 -7.15
C THR A 41 7.98 -10.86 -8.29
N GLY A 42 8.50 -11.56 -9.31
CA GLY A 42 9.10 -10.94 -10.50
C GLY A 42 10.46 -10.28 -10.27
N VAL A 43 11.16 -10.66 -9.20
CA VAL A 43 12.46 -10.06 -8.82
C VAL A 43 13.44 -11.19 -8.52
N ARG A 44 14.63 -11.12 -9.10
CA ARG A 44 15.70 -12.08 -8.85
C ARG A 44 16.32 -11.91 -7.46
N PRO A 45 17.04 -12.88 -6.92
CA PRO A 45 17.64 -12.78 -5.59
C PRO A 45 18.59 -11.61 -5.40
N ASP A 46 19.27 -11.17 -6.46
CA ASP A 46 20.25 -10.07 -6.48
C ASP A 46 19.64 -8.71 -6.84
N GLU A 47 18.36 -8.66 -7.14
CA GLU A 47 17.66 -7.43 -7.47
C GLU A 47 16.96 -6.83 -6.23
N ARG A 48 16.71 -5.53 -6.25
CA ARG A 48 15.94 -4.86 -5.19
C ARG A 48 14.47 -5.21 -5.28
N GLY A 49 13.88 -5.58 -4.14
CA GLY A 49 12.45 -5.76 -4.00
C GLY A 49 11.73 -4.50 -3.52
N ASP A 50 10.41 -4.61 -3.35
CA ASP A 50 9.57 -3.49 -2.92
C ASP A 50 9.97 -3.00 -1.51
N ALA A 51 10.27 -3.91 -0.57
CA ALA A 51 10.69 -3.53 0.77
C ALA A 51 12.04 -2.78 0.77
N ASP A 52 12.97 -3.17 -0.10
CA ASP A 52 14.25 -2.47 -0.28
C ASP A 52 14.04 -1.08 -0.88
N GLU A 53 13.10 -0.96 -1.81
CA GLU A 53 12.75 0.34 -2.43
C GLU A 53 12.09 1.28 -1.42
N VAL A 54 11.23 0.77 -0.53
CA VAL A 54 10.70 1.55 0.59
C VAL A 54 11.83 2.03 1.49
N ALA A 55 12.76 1.17 1.87
CA ALA A 55 13.92 1.55 2.70
C ALA A 55 14.79 2.61 2.03
N ARG A 56 15.02 2.49 0.72
CA ARG A 56 15.79 3.48 -0.05
C ARG A 56 15.13 4.87 0.02
N LEU A 57 13.82 4.93 -0.18
CA LEU A 57 13.07 6.20 -0.26
C LEU A 57 12.77 6.79 1.12
N ALA A 58 12.23 5.99 2.04
CA ALA A 58 11.75 6.46 3.33
C ALA A 58 12.88 6.74 4.33
N GLY A 59 13.97 5.98 4.28
CA GLY A 59 15.07 6.10 5.24
C GLY A 59 15.21 4.88 6.14
N PRO A 60 15.56 5.04 7.43
CA PRO A 60 15.91 3.93 8.31
C PRO A 60 14.66 3.14 8.74
N VAL A 61 14.18 2.26 7.89
CA VAL A 61 13.13 1.28 8.21
C VAL A 61 13.72 -0.13 8.31
N THR A 62 13.13 -0.99 9.13
CA THR A 62 13.41 -2.42 9.11
C THR A 62 12.63 -3.06 7.97
N ALA A 63 13.32 -3.37 6.85
CA ALA A 63 12.72 -4.00 5.68
C ALA A 63 12.82 -5.53 5.79
N ARG A 64 11.71 -6.23 5.52
CA ARG A 64 11.64 -7.70 5.55
C ARG A 64 10.75 -8.25 4.44
N GLU A 65 11.20 -9.33 3.82
CA GLU A 65 10.43 -10.20 2.93
C GLU A 65 10.30 -11.58 3.57
N LEU A 66 9.15 -12.26 3.41
CA LEU A 66 9.01 -13.65 3.85
C LEU A 66 9.37 -14.63 2.75
N ALA A 67 8.99 -14.32 1.50
CA ALA A 67 9.36 -15.11 0.35
C ALA A 67 9.63 -14.24 -0.87
N ARG A 68 10.52 -14.72 -1.74
CA ARG A 68 10.87 -14.09 -3.01
C ARG A 68 10.76 -15.12 -4.13
N TYR A 69 10.01 -14.78 -5.16
CA TYR A 69 9.75 -15.65 -6.31
C TYR A 69 10.21 -14.96 -7.59
N PRO A 70 10.94 -15.66 -8.48
CA PRO A 70 11.50 -15.06 -9.69
C PRO A 70 10.45 -14.68 -10.76
N ASP A 71 9.33 -15.43 -10.83
CA ASP A 71 8.31 -15.18 -11.83
C ASP A 71 7.39 -14.00 -11.46
N PRO A 72 7.06 -13.06 -12.39
CA PRO A 72 6.16 -11.94 -12.17
C PRO A 72 4.69 -12.37 -12.22
N LEU A 73 4.29 -13.17 -11.27
CA LEU A 73 2.97 -13.79 -11.16
C LEU A 73 2.36 -13.57 -9.78
N ALA A 74 1.08 -13.94 -9.63
CA ALA A 74 0.47 -14.00 -8.30
C ALA A 74 1.27 -14.96 -7.39
N PRO A 75 1.47 -14.63 -6.08
CA PRO A 75 2.35 -15.38 -5.18
C PRO A 75 2.14 -16.90 -5.19
N ALA A 76 0.89 -17.38 -5.07
CA ALA A 76 0.60 -18.82 -5.10
C ALA A 76 1.05 -19.49 -6.43
N THR A 77 0.89 -18.79 -7.54
CA THR A 77 1.31 -19.30 -8.85
C THR A 77 2.82 -19.25 -8.98
N ALA A 78 3.47 -18.18 -8.54
CA ALA A 78 4.92 -18.03 -8.57
C ALA A 78 5.61 -19.08 -7.69
N ALA A 79 5.11 -19.30 -6.46
CA ALA A 79 5.60 -20.34 -5.55
C ALA A 79 5.52 -21.73 -6.17
N ARG A 80 4.35 -22.10 -6.73
CA ARG A 80 4.13 -23.39 -7.38
C ARG A 80 5.07 -23.59 -8.57
N ARG A 81 5.26 -22.58 -9.42
CA ARG A 81 6.13 -22.68 -10.61
C ARG A 81 7.61 -22.80 -10.26
N SER A 82 8.03 -22.09 -9.23
CA SER A 82 9.43 -22.12 -8.75
C SER A 82 9.72 -23.29 -7.81
N SER A 83 8.70 -24.10 -7.45
CA SER A 83 8.81 -25.18 -6.45
C SER A 83 9.33 -24.66 -5.08
N LEU A 84 9.01 -23.43 -4.75
CA LEU A 84 9.34 -22.83 -3.46
C LEU A 84 8.12 -22.88 -2.51
N PRO A 85 8.33 -22.89 -1.18
CA PRO A 85 7.25 -22.86 -0.22
C PRO A 85 6.34 -21.62 -0.43
N PRO A 86 5.02 -21.77 -0.40
CA PRO A 86 4.11 -20.63 -0.41
C PRO A 86 4.15 -19.90 0.93
N VAL A 87 3.82 -18.62 0.93
CA VAL A 87 3.56 -17.83 2.14
C VAL A 87 2.11 -18.07 2.57
N ARG A 88 1.87 -18.22 3.86
CA ARG A 88 0.53 -18.38 4.42
C ARG A 88 0.12 -17.12 5.20
N PRO A 89 -1.20 -16.80 5.31
CA PRO A 89 -1.67 -15.68 6.11
C PRO A 89 -1.16 -15.69 7.56
N HIS A 90 -1.06 -16.88 8.16
CA HIS A 90 -0.53 -17.06 9.51
C HIS A 90 0.95 -16.65 9.62
N ASP A 91 1.77 -17.00 8.62
CA ASP A 91 3.20 -16.62 8.60
C ASP A 91 3.35 -15.09 8.53
N VAL A 92 2.46 -14.43 7.78
CA VAL A 92 2.42 -12.97 7.69
C VAL A 92 2.05 -12.35 9.03
N ALA A 93 1.00 -12.89 9.66
CA ALA A 93 0.52 -12.39 10.96
C ALA A 93 1.58 -12.56 12.05
N GLU A 94 2.23 -13.71 12.14
CA GLU A 94 3.31 -13.97 13.08
C GLU A 94 4.51 -13.04 12.88
N ALA A 95 4.94 -12.85 11.63
CA ALA A 95 6.06 -11.98 11.32
C ALA A 95 5.75 -10.51 11.62
N ALA A 96 4.53 -10.03 11.29
CA ALA A 96 4.10 -8.68 11.60
C ALA A 96 3.98 -8.44 13.10
N ALA A 97 3.39 -9.39 13.85
CA ALA A 97 3.30 -9.32 15.31
C ALA A 97 4.68 -9.24 15.96
N LYS A 98 5.65 -10.05 15.48
CA LYS A 98 7.03 -9.99 15.97
C LYS A 98 7.70 -8.64 15.69
N LEU A 99 7.51 -8.07 14.50
CA LEU A 99 8.03 -6.73 14.18
C LEU A 99 7.41 -5.64 15.05
N ALA A 100 6.13 -5.79 15.41
CA ALA A 100 5.40 -4.85 16.25
C ALA A 100 5.87 -4.84 17.72
N THR A 101 6.70 -5.79 18.17
CA THR A 101 7.32 -5.74 19.51
C THR A 101 8.40 -4.68 19.60
N ASP A 102 9.04 -4.34 18.49
CA ASP A 102 10.23 -3.49 18.44
C ASP A 102 10.02 -2.20 17.63
N HIS A 103 8.83 -2.02 17.04
CA HIS A 103 8.53 -0.87 16.20
C HIS A 103 7.16 -0.27 16.53
N ASP A 104 7.05 1.07 16.46
CA ASP A 104 5.81 1.80 16.66
C ASP A 104 4.80 1.60 15.52
N LEU A 105 5.32 1.29 14.31
CA LEU A 105 4.52 1.06 13.11
C LEU A 105 5.10 -0.07 12.26
N VAL A 106 4.26 -1.04 11.91
CA VAL A 106 4.56 -2.09 10.92
C VAL A 106 3.64 -1.93 9.71
N LEU A 107 4.22 -1.71 8.54
CA LEU A 107 3.51 -1.63 7.27
C LEU A 107 3.59 -2.98 6.57
N VAL A 108 2.45 -3.64 6.35
CA VAL A 108 2.39 -4.92 5.63
C VAL A 108 1.90 -4.66 4.21
N GLU A 109 2.80 -4.71 3.23
CA GLU A 109 2.47 -4.43 1.83
C GLU A 109 2.12 -5.69 1.06
N GLY A 110 0.89 -5.76 0.53
CA GLY A 110 0.42 -6.85 -0.31
C GLY A 110 1.03 -6.89 -1.71
N ALA A 111 0.85 -8.02 -2.40
CA ALA A 111 1.19 -8.21 -3.80
C ALA A 111 -0.09 -8.21 -4.65
N GLY A 112 -0.27 -7.20 -5.51
CA GLY A 112 -1.50 -7.03 -6.31
C GLY A 112 -2.68 -6.52 -5.47
N GLY A 113 -3.87 -7.13 -5.66
CA GLY A 113 -5.10 -6.76 -4.96
C GLY A 113 -5.32 -7.54 -3.67
N LEU A 114 -6.37 -7.14 -2.93
CA LEU A 114 -6.73 -7.67 -1.59
C LEU A 114 -6.85 -9.21 -1.54
N LEU A 115 -7.46 -9.82 -2.57
CA LEU A 115 -7.77 -11.24 -2.64
C LEU A 115 -6.78 -12.05 -3.50
N VAL A 116 -5.62 -11.48 -3.82
CA VAL A 116 -4.56 -12.25 -4.50
C VAL A 116 -4.07 -13.36 -3.57
N ARG A 117 -4.09 -14.59 -4.09
CA ARG A 117 -3.78 -15.78 -3.30
C ARG A 117 -2.29 -15.90 -3.01
N PHE A 118 -1.97 -16.19 -1.77
CA PHE A 118 -0.62 -16.48 -1.29
C PHE A 118 -0.26 -17.96 -1.40
N ASP A 119 -1.25 -18.83 -1.23
CA ASP A 119 -1.10 -20.29 -1.13
C ASP A 119 -2.17 -21.05 -1.91
N PRO A 120 -2.02 -22.38 -2.07
CA PRO A 120 -3.00 -23.23 -2.75
C PRO A 120 -4.35 -23.33 -2.03
N GLU A 121 -4.37 -23.12 -0.73
CA GLU A 121 -5.57 -23.17 0.12
C GLU A 121 -6.45 -21.92 -0.08
N GLY A 122 -5.92 -20.90 -0.78
CA GLY A 122 -6.64 -19.67 -1.11
C GLY A 122 -6.46 -18.55 -0.09
N GLY A 123 -5.49 -18.67 0.79
CA GLY A 123 -5.11 -17.63 1.74
C GLY A 123 -4.71 -16.33 1.05
N THR A 124 -5.10 -15.20 1.61
CA THR A 124 -4.96 -13.86 1.03
C THR A 124 -4.43 -12.84 2.04
N LEU A 125 -4.15 -11.63 1.57
CA LEU A 125 -3.81 -10.51 2.46
C LEU A 125 -4.96 -10.15 3.41
N ALA A 126 -6.22 -10.30 2.96
CA ALA A 126 -7.38 -10.06 3.81
C ALA A 126 -7.43 -11.02 5.01
N ASP A 127 -7.03 -12.29 4.80
CA ASP A 127 -6.97 -13.27 5.89
C ASP A 127 -5.86 -12.93 6.89
N ALA A 128 -4.71 -12.45 6.42
CA ALA A 128 -3.63 -11.96 7.29
C ALA A 128 -4.06 -10.71 8.09
N ALA A 129 -4.77 -9.77 7.45
CA ALA A 129 -5.31 -8.59 8.12
C ALA A 129 -6.30 -8.96 9.22
N ALA A 130 -7.17 -9.96 8.96
CA ALA A 130 -8.12 -10.47 9.95
C ALA A 130 -7.43 -11.12 11.15
N LEU A 131 -6.38 -11.94 10.91
CA LEU A 131 -5.59 -12.56 11.98
C LEU A 131 -4.88 -11.52 12.87
N LEU A 132 -4.52 -10.38 12.30
CA LEU A 132 -3.85 -9.27 12.99
C LEU A 132 -4.81 -8.29 13.65
N ASP A 133 -6.11 -8.39 13.35
CA ASP A 133 -7.09 -7.32 13.66
C ASP A 133 -6.56 -5.95 13.21
N ALA A 134 -5.96 -5.92 12.02
CA ALA A 134 -5.25 -4.75 11.51
C ALA A 134 -6.09 -3.95 10.50
N PRO A 135 -6.12 -2.61 10.61
CA PRO A 135 -6.77 -1.77 9.61
C PRO A 135 -6.06 -1.86 8.26
N VAL A 136 -6.81 -1.58 7.20
CA VAL A 136 -6.35 -1.67 5.83
C VAL A 136 -6.37 -0.29 5.16
N LEU A 137 -5.26 0.12 4.57
CA LEU A 137 -5.15 1.26 3.67
C LEU A 137 -5.29 0.78 2.22
N LEU A 138 -6.21 1.37 1.47
CA LEU A 138 -6.46 1.00 0.08
C LEU A 138 -5.76 1.97 -0.88
N VAL A 139 -4.90 1.45 -1.72
CA VAL A 139 -4.28 2.20 -2.81
C VAL A 139 -5.10 1.99 -4.08
N ALA A 140 -5.48 3.09 -4.75
CA ALA A 140 -6.25 3.09 -5.98
C ALA A 140 -5.55 3.92 -7.07
N PRO A 141 -5.69 3.57 -8.37
CA PRO A 141 -5.29 4.46 -9.46
C PRO A 141 -6.25 5.65 -9.56
N ALA A 142 -5.80 6.73 -10.22
CA ALA A 142 -6.62 7.92 -10.44
C ALA A 142 -7.57 7.78 -11.65
N ALA A 143 -7.22 6.91 -12.61
CA ALA A 143 -7.83 6.85 -13.94
C ALA A 143 -9.22 6.21 -13.96
N LEU A 144 -9.90 6.33 -15.11
CA LEU A 144 -11.20 5.70 -15.38
C LEU A 144 -11.16 4.19 -15.07
N GLY A 145 -12.23 3.69 -14.44
CA GLY A 145 -12.38 2.30 -13.99
C GLY A 145 -12.02 2.09 -12.52
N THR A 146 -11.37 3.06 -11.87
CA THR A 146 -10.97 2.95 -10.46
C THR A 146 -12.14 2.79 -9.51
N LEU A 147 -13.27 3.45 -9.77
CA LEU A 147 -14.44 3.44 -8.88
C LEU A 147 -14.99 2.04 -8.67
N ASN A 148 -15.19 1.28 -9.76
CA ASN A 148 -15.67 -0.11 -9.67
C ASN A 148 -14.74 -1.00 -8.86
N ALA A 149 -13.42 -0.95 -9.14
CA ALA A 149 -12.45 -1.79 -8.45
C ALA A 149 -12.31 -1.40 -6.95
N THR A 150 -12.38 -0.11 -6.65
CA THR A 150 -12.35 0.44 -5.30
C THR A 150 -13.58 0.00 -4.51
N GLU A 151 -14.78 0.14 -5.10
CA GLU A 151 -16.02 -0.26 -4.44
C GLU A 151 -16.07 -1.77 -4.15
N LEU A 152 -15.67 -2.60 -5.14
CA LEU A 152 -15.60 -4.06 -4.93
C LEU A 152 -14.64 -4.43 -3.80
N THR A 153 -13.48 -3.78 -3.73
CA THR A 153 -12.50 -4.03 -2.66
C THR A 153 -13.04 -3.56 -1.31
N ALA A 154 -13.65 -2.37 -1.24
CA ALA A 154 -14.22 -1.83 -0.01
C ALA A 154 -15.41 -2.68 0.49
N ARG A 155 -16.25 -3.18 -0.41
CA ARG A 155 -17.35 -4.10 -0.06
C ARG A 155 -16.81 -5.41 0.51
N GLU A 156 -15.73 -5.96 -0.03
CA GLU A 156 -15.11 -7.18 0.49
C GLU A 156 -14.48 -6.93 1.87
N LEU A 157 -13.82 -5.79 2.10
CA LEU A 157 -13.33 -5.42 3.42
C LEU A 157 -14.47 -5.36 4.45
N ARG A 158 -15.58 -4.68 4.12
CA ARG A 158 -16.77 -4.60 4.98
C ARG A 158 -17.38 -5.98 5.24
N ARG A 159 -17.48 -6.85 4.22
CA ARG A 159 -18.01 -8.21 4.35
C ARG A 159 -17.18 -9.05 5.34
N ARG A 160 -15.89 -8.76 5.43
CA ARG A 160 -14.95 -9.44 6.36
C ARG A 160 -14.80 -8.72 7.69
N GLU A 161 -15.56 -7.64 7.91
CA GLU A 161 -15.48 -6.81 9.12
C GLU A 161 -14.07 -6.20 9.34
N LEU A 162 -13.34 -5.97 8.25
CA LEU A 162 -12.03 -5.31 8.28
C LEU A 162 -12.18 -3.79 8.17
N GLU A 163 -11.50 -3.05 9.04
CA GLU A 163 -11.49 -1.60 9.01
C GLU A 163 -10.77 -1.10 7.75
N LEU A 164 -11.47 -0.31 6.93
CA LEU A 164 -10.88 0.48 5.86
C LEU A 164 -10.45 1.84 6.43
N THR A 165 -9.16 2.05 6.61
CA THR A 165 -8.59 3.31 7.12
C THR A 165 -8.89 4.49 6.21
N GLY A 166 -8.83 4.25 4.89
CA GLY A 166 -9.07 5.23 3.84
C GLY A 166 -8.47 4.80 2.51
N VAL A 167 -8.56 5.68 1.53
CA VAL A 167 -8.03 5.48 0.17
C VAL A 167 -6.88 6.46 -0.08
N VAL A 168 -5.83 6.00 -0.78
CA VAL A 168 -4.76 6.85 -1.30
C VAL A 168 -4.65 6.64 -2.80
N ILE A 169 -4.60 7.71 -3.57
CA ILE A 169 -4.28 7.66 -4.99
C ILE A 169 -2.77 7.46 -5.12
N GLY A 170 -2.37 6.28 -5.63
CA GLY A 170 -0.96 5.89 -5.67
C GLY A 170 -0.13 6.59 -6.74
N SER A 171 -0.77 7.17 -7.77
CA SER A 171 -0.09 7.96 -8.81
C SER A 171 -1.06 8.96 -9.41
N TRP A 172 -0.81 10.25 -9.16
CA TRP A 172 -1.57 11.36 -9.72
C TRP A 172 -0.83 11.96 -10.92
N PRO A 173 -1.42 11.99 -12.12
CA PRO A 173 -0.75 12.49 -13.31
C PRO A 173 -0.54 14.00 -13.27
N ALA A 174 0.51 14.48 -13.94
CA ALA A 174 0.80 15.92 -14.07
C ALA A 174 -0.27 16.69 -14.85
N SER A 175 -1.00 15.99 -15.74
CA SER A 175 -2.13 16.53 -16.53
C SER A 175 -3.33 15.60 -16.37
N PRO A 176 -4.12 15.78 -15.29
CA PRO A 176 -5.29 14.93 -15.03
C PRO A 176 -6.38 15.17 -16.08
N ASP A 177 -6.94 14.09 -16.63
CA ASP A 177 -8.12 14.13 -17.47
C ASP A 177 -9.41 14.37 -16.65
N LEU A 178 -10.55 14.47 -17.34
CA LEU A 178 -11.85 14.70 -16.69
C LEU A 178 -12.17 13.59 -15.67
N ALA A 179 -11.99 12.32 -16.05
CA ALA A 179 -12.29 11.19 -15.18
C ALA A 179 -11.42 11.22 -13.92
N THR A 180 -10.12 11.46 -14.08
CA THR A 180 -9.18 11.60 -12.98
C THR A 180 -9.59 12.69 -11.99
N ARG A 181 -10.01 13.87 -12.49
CA ARG A 181 -10.47 14.96 -11.62
C ARG A 181 -11.76 14.62 -10.87
N CYS A 182 -12.75 14.03 -11.54
CA CYS A 182 -13.99 13.60 -10.91
C CYS A 182 -13.76 12.55 -9.84
N ASN A 183 -12.85 11.61 -10.08
CA ASN A 183 -12.55 10.51 -9.15
C ASN A 183 -12.04 10.98 -7.78
N VAL A 184 -11.50 12.19 -7.64
CA VAL A 184 -11.13 12.76 -6.33
C VAL A 184 -12.34 12.92 -5.41
N THR A 185 -13.51 13.21 -5.99
CA THR A 185 -14.78 13.35 -5.27
C THR A 185 -15.47 11.99 -5.11
N ASP A 186 -15.44 11.16 -6.16
CA ASP A 186 -16.23 9.93 -6.21
C ASP A 186 -15.58 8.77 -5.44
N LEU A 187 -14.25 8.73 -5.35
CA LEU A 187 -13.52 7.65 -4.63
C LEU A 187 -13.93 7.52 -3.15
N PRO A 188 -14.01 8.61 -2.35
CA PRO A 188 -14.51 8.51 -0.97
C PRO A 188 -15.92 7.96 -0.88
N GLU A 189 -16.80 8.34 -1.80
CA GLU A 189 -18.19 7.91 -1.80
C GLU A 189 -18.30 6.40 -2.04
N VAL A 190 -17.67 5.88 -3.10
CA VAL A 190 -17.74 4.45 -3.43
C VAL A 190 -16.97 3.58 -2.43
N ALA A 191 -15.91 4.10 -1.84
CA ALA A 191 -15.15 3.41 -0.79
C ALA A 191 -15.91 3.41 0.55
N GLY A 192 -16.73 4.42 0.82
CA GLY A 192 -17.29 4.68 2.15
C GLY A 192 -16.19 5.00 3.18
N ALA A 193 -15.12 5.66 2.74
CA ALA A 193 -13.96 6.02 3.56
C ALA A 193 -13.23 7.22 2.95
N ASP A 194 -12.52 8.00 3.76
CA ASP A 194 -11.87 9.23 3.33
C ASP A 194 -10.75 9.00 2.30
N LEU A 195 -10.57 9.96 1.39
CA LEU A 195 -9.36 10.07 0.58
C LEU A 195 -8.26 10.68 1.47
N LEU A 196 -7.22 9.90 1.73
CA LEU A 196 -6.14 10.21 2.65
C LEU A 196 -4.84 10.65 1.96
N GLY A 197 -4.86 10.83 0.67
CA GLY A 197 -3.69 11.32 -0.05
C GLY A 197 -3.73 11.05 -1.55
N ALA A 198 -2.82 11.74 -2.23
CA ALA A 198 -2.54 11.53 -3.64
C ALA A 198 -1.05 11.79 -3.91
N LEU A 199 -0.34 10.76 -4.39
CA LEU A 199 1.08 10.87 -4.70
C LEU A 199 1.26 11.35 -6.15
N PRO A 200 2.09 12.35 -6.41
CA PRO A 200 2.41 12.74 -7.78
C PRO A 200 3.04 11.59 -8.58
N GLN A 201 2.72 11.50 -9.86
CA GLN A 201 3.36 10.55 -10.76
C GLN A 201 4.88 10.77 -10.80
N GLY A 202 5.64 9.68 -10.84
CA GLY A 202 7.10 9.72 -10.92
C GLY A 202 7.83 9.91 -9.60
N THR A 203 7.14 9.87 -8.46
CA THR A 203 7.77 10.04 -7.13
C THR A 203 8.87 9.03 -6.83
N GLY A 204 8.82 7.81 -7.39
CA GLY A 204 9.86 6.79 -7.23
C GLY A 204 11.23 7.18 -7.82
N SER A 205 11.24 8.10 -8.79
CA SER A 205 12.48 8.62 -9.42
C SER A 205 13.14 9.76 -8.63
N LEU A 206 12.49 10.25 -7.58
CA LEU A 206 13.05 11.33 -6.76
C LEU A 206 14.31 10.86 -5.99
N PRO A 207 15.26 11.77 -5.78
CA PRO A 207 16.30 11.54 -4.78
C PRO A 207 15.66 11.24 -3.41
N PRO A 208 16.22 10.31 -2.61
CA PRO A 208 15.62 9.92 -1.32
C PRO A 208 15.38 11.09 -0.37
N THR A 209 16.25 12.08 -0.35
CA THR A 209 16.09 13.30 0.46
C THR A 209 14.87 14.11 0.05
N ASP A 210 14.67 14.29 -1.26
CA ASP A 210 13.53 15.02 -1.81
C ASP A 210 12.22 14.28 -1.57
N PHE A 211 12.23 12.94 -1.72
CA PHE A 211 11.09 12.11 -1.42
C PHE A 211 10.66 12.29 0.04
N ARG A 212 11.58 12.12 0.99
CA ARG A 212 11.32 12.27 2.44
C ARG A 212 10.77 13.64 2.81
N THR A 213 11.35 14.70 2.24
CA THR A 213 10.90 16.08 2.50
C THR A 213 9.49 16.32 1.99
N ARG A 214 9.11 15.73 0.86
CA ARG A 214 7.81 15.96 0.20
C ARG A 214 6.71 15.01 0.64
N ALA A 215 7.04 13.79 1.08
CA ALA A 215 6.09 12.74 1.40
C ALA A 215 4.98 13.15 2.36
N PRO A 216 5.23 13.90 3.47
CA PRO A 216 4.17 14.37 4.34
C PRO A 216 3.14 15.27 3.63
N GLY A 217 3.56 16.02 2.59
CA GLY A 217 2.67 16.87 1.81
C GLY A 217 1.71 16.10 0.87
N TRP A 218 1.88 14.80 0.69
CA TRP A 218 1.02 13.95 -0.13
C TRP A 218 0.00 13.15 0.66
N LEU A 219 0.12 13.14 2.00
CA LEU A 219 -0.67 12.30 2.90
C LEU A 219 -1.41 13.16 3.94
N ALA A 220 -2.61 12.73 4.30
CA ALA A 220 -3.43 13.39 5.31
C ALA A 220 -2.86 13.22 6.73
N PRO A 221 -3.31 14.03 7.71
CA PRO A 221 -2.84 13.95 9.10
C PRO A 221 -3.01 12.57 9.75
N ARG A 222 -4.02 11.79 9.36
CA ARG A 222 -4.20 10.40 9.81
C ARG A 222 -3.03 9.48 9.42
N LEU A 223 -2.24 9.88 8.40
CA LEU A 223 -1.03 9.19 7.94
C LEU A 223 0.22 10.04 8.19
N TRP A 224 0.24 10.85 9.26
CA TRP A 224 1.33 11.76 9.68
C TRP A 224 1.68 12.85 8.66
N GLY A 225 0.79 13.16 7.73
CA GLY A 225 1.01 14.17 6.71
C GLY A 225 0.28 15.49 6.96
N THR A 226 0.27 16.33 5.92
CA THR A 226 -0.36 17.66 5.92
C THR A 226 -1.30 17.88 4.73
N TRP A 227 -1.52 16.87 3.91
CA TRP A 227 -2.39 16.94 2.74
C TRP A 227 -3.86 17.07 3.15
N GLY A 228 -4.63 17.86 2.41
CA GLY A 228 -6.07 18.03 2.60
C GLY A 228 -6.83 17.86 1.30
N ALA A 229 -7.84 16.99 1.31
CA ALA A 229 -8.65 16.67 0.14
C ALA A 229 -9.39 17.90 -0.44
N GLU A 230 -9.85 18.82 0.42
CA GLU A 230 -10.56 20.06 -0.02
C GLU A 230 -9.64 21.00 -0.79
N VAL A 231 -8.43 21.22 -0.29
CA VAL A 231 -7.42 22.08 -0.93
C VAL A 231 -6.99 21.46 -2.28
N PHE A 232 -6.89 20.15 -2.32
CA PHE A 232 -6.53 19.41 -3.53
C PHE A 232 -7.63 19.54 -4.60
N ARG A 233 -8.91 19.31 -4.24
CA ARG A 233 -10.06 19.51 -5.13
C ARG A 233 -10.15 20.93 -5.68
N GLY A 234 -9.91 21.93 -4.83
CA GLY A 234 -9.94 23.34 -5.23
C GLY A 234 -8.90 23.71 -6.28
N ARG A 235 -7.70 23.09 -6.22
CA ARG A 235 -6.65 23.29 -7.22
C ARG A 235 -6.98 22.62 -8.57
N GLU A 236 -7.60 21.46 -8.55
CA GLU A 236 -7.92 20.67 -9.74
C GLU A 236 -9.23 21.11 -10.41
N GLY A 237 -10.11 21.81 -9.69
CA GLY A 237 -11.37 22.36 -10.22
C GLY A 237 -11.26 23.77 -10.85
N ALA A 238 -10.11 24.43 -10.72
CA ALA A 238 -9.87 25.79 -11.21
C ALA A 238 -9.18 25.85 -12.59
N GLY A 239 -9.06 24.70 -13.28
CA GLY A 239 -8.41 24.55 -14.60
C GLY A 239 -9.36 24.27 -15.74
#